data_02795edd1afb72b66c3b3cadca2af598
#
_entry.id   02795edd1afb72b66c3b3cadca2af598
#
_cell.length_a   1.000
_cell.length_b   1.000
_cell.length_c   1.000
_cell.angle_alpha   90.00
_cell.angle_beta   90.00
_cell.angle_gamma   90.00
#
_symmetry.space_group_name_H-M   'P 1'
#
loop_
_entity.id
_entity.type
_entity.pdbx_description
1 polymer ?
#
loop_
_entity_poly.entity_id
_entity_poly.type
_entity_poly.pdbx_seq_one_letter_code
_entity_poly.pdbx_strand_id
1 'polypeptide(L)'
;MNKIAFIFPGQGSQVVGMGLELYKNHLKAKEVFDAVDEALNQNLSKIIFYGDEEQLKLTSNTQPALMAVSIAMVKVMENELGKKFTEFTEIVLGHSLGEYTSLCSINSLDISSASKLLRIRGDAMQNAVKNVETRMVAVIGLELEIIEDLLR
;
A
#
# COMPACT_ATOMS: atom_id res chain seq x y z
N MET A 1 3.53 -29.62 3.33
CA MET A 1 3.94 -28.35 2.70
C MET A 1 4.00 -27.30 3.77
N ASN A 2 5.00 -26.42 3.72
CA ASN A 2 5.04 -25.29 4.65
C ASN A 2 3.91 -24.31 4.29
N LYS A 3 3.16 -23.90 5.29
CA LYS A 3 2.12 -22.89 5.15
C LYS A 3 2.77 -21.52 5.00
N ILE A 4 2.35 -20.74 3.98
CA ILE A 4 2.90 -19.41 3.72
C ILE A 4 1.80 -18.39 3.98
N ALA A 5 2.10 -17.40 4.82
CA ALA A 5 1.28 -16.23 5.04
C ALA A 5 1.97 -14.99 4.46
N PHE A 6 1.21 -14.14 3.77
CA PHE A 6 1.66 -12.84 3.30
C PHE A 6 1.02 -11.73 4.10
N ILE A 7 1.84 -10.78 4.54
CA ILE A 7 1.39 -9.63 5.34
C ILE A 7 1.73 -8.36 4.56
N PHE A 8 0.70 -7.56 4.28
CA PHE A 8 0.83 -6.30 3.56
C PHE A 8 0.95 -5.12 4.51
N PRO A 9 1.93 -4.22 4.29
CA PRO A 9 2.22 -3.13 5.22
C PRO A 9 1.15 -2.04 5.20
N GLY A 10 1.12 -1.26 6.27
CA GLY A 10 0.39 -0.01 6.38
C GLY A 10 1.24 1.22 6.06
N GLN A 11 0.65 2.41 6.26
CA GLN A 11 1.33 3.69 6.11
C GLN A 11 2.53 3.81 7.08
N GLY A 12 3.61 4.43 6.61
CA GLY A 12 4.88 4.57 7.33
C GLY A 12 6.03 3.77 6.70
N SER A 13 5.72 2.82 5.80
CA SER A 13 6.74 2.03 5.08
C SER A 13 7.11 2.59 3.69
N GLN A 14 6.48 3.70 3.26
CA GLN A 14 6.77 4.32 1.97
C GLN A 14 8.13 5.01 1.96
N VAL A 15 8.86 4.83 0.87
CA VAL A 15 10.11 5.54 0.57
C VAL A 15 10.14 5.91 -0.90
N VAL A 16 10.70 7.08 -1.23
CA VAL A 16 10.90 7.47 -2.64
C VAL A 16 11.83 6.48 -3.32
N GLY A 17 11.49 6.06 -4.52
CA GLY A 17 12.21 5.03 -5.28
C GLY A 17 11.70 3.61 -5.05
N MET A 18 10.77 3.37 -4.11
CA MET A 18 10.23 2.03 -3.87
C MET A 18 9.58 1.46 -5.14
N GLY A 19 9.91 0.21 -5.48
CA GLY A 19 9.37 -0.48 -6.66
C GLY A 19 9.97 -0.07 -8.01
N LEU A 20 10.87 0.93 -8.08
CA LEU A 20 11.47 1.39 -9.34
C LEU A 20 12.22 0.27 -10.08
N GLU A 21 12.99 -0.53 -9.37
CA GLU A 21 13.71 -1.65 -9.98
C GLU A 21 12.77 -2.76 -10.48
N LEU A 22 11.64 -3.00 -9.77
CA LEU A 22 10.60 -3.89 -10.28
C LEU A 22 9.98 -3.33 -11.58
N TYR A 23 9.64 -2.05 -11.59
CA TYR A 23 9.08 -1.38 -12.76
C TYR A 23 9.99 -1.46 -13.98
N LYS A 24 11.30 -1.25 -13.80
CA LYS A 24 12.28 -1.28 -14.90
C LYS A 24 12.52 -2.68 -15.45
N ASN A 25 12.53 -3.69 -14.61
CA ASN A 25 13.03 -5.02 -14.96
C ASN A 25 11.91 -6.05 -15.22
N HIS A 26 10.67 -5.78 -14.82
CA HIS A 26 9.56 -6.72 -14.95
C HIS A 26 8.33 -6.08 -15.60
N LEU A 27 7.94 -6.61 -16.75
CA LEU A 27 6.76 -6.14 -17.47
C LEU A 27 5.50 -6.20 -16.59
N LYS A 28 5.36 -7.25 -15.77
CA LYS A 28 4.20 -7.41 -14.88
C LYS A 28 4.12 -6.35 -13.79
N ALA A 29 5.25 -5.87 -13.29
CA ALA A 29 5.28 -4.74 -12.37
C ALA A 29 4.87 -3.45 -13.08
N LYS A 30 5.41 -3.22 -14.29
CA LYS A 30 5.05 -2.05 -15.11
C LYS A 30 3.54 -1.97 -15.37
N GLU A 31 2.92 -3.08 -15.78
CA GLU A 31 1.47 -3.18 -16.01
C GLU A 31 0.65 -2.74 -14.77
N VAL A 32 1.12 -3.07 -13.56
CA VAL A 32 0.46 -2.66 -12.31
C VAL A 32 0.54 -1.15 -12.08
N PHE A 33 1.74 -0.56 -12.19
CA PHE A 33 1.90 0.88 -11.99
C PHE A 33 1.14 1.69 -13.04
N ASP A 34 1.17 1.27 -14.30
CA ASP A 34 0.44 1.91 -15.39
C ASP A 34 -1.09 1.84 -15.13
N ALA A 35 -1.61 0.70 -14.67
CA ALA A 35 -3.02 0.54 -14.31
C ALA A 35 -3.45 1.42 -13.12
N VAL A 36 -2.57 1.60 -12.14
CA VAL A 36 -2.83 2.50 -11.00
C VAL A 36 -2.85 3.96 -11.46
N ASP A 37 -1.89 4.37 -12.29
CA ASP A 37 -1.83 5.73 -12.84
C ASP A 37 -3.08 6.04 -13.68
N GLU A 38 -3.51 5.10 -14.53
CA GLU A 38 -4.74 5.22 -15.33
C GLU A 38 -5.98 5.32 -14.41
N ALA A 39 -6.09 4.43 -13.43
CA ALA A 39 -7.24 4.41 -12.52
C ALA A 39 -7.43 5.71 -11.73
N LEU A 40 -6.32 6.35 -11.37
CA LEU A 40 -6.30 7.60 -10.61
C LEU A 40 -6.27 8.85 -11.49
N ASN A 41 -6.13 8.68 -12.81
CA ASN A 41 -5.88 9.78 -13.75
C ASN A 41 -4.74 10.70 -13.26
N GLN A 42 -3.67 10.10 -12.74
CA GLN A 42 -2.52 10.77 -12.12
C GLN A 42 -1.26 9.93 -12.31
N ASN A 43 -0.13 10.55 -12.63
CA ASN A 43 1.17 9.89 -12.67
C ASN A 43 1.69 9.63 -11.23
N LEU A 44 0.99 8.77 -10.48
CA LEU A 44 1.40 8.40 -9.12
C LEU A 44 2.74 7.67 -9.12
N SER A 45 3.00 6.85 -10.14
CA SER A 45 4.28 6.17 -10.33
C SER A 45 5.45 7.15 -10.35
N LYS A 46 5.31 8.31 -10.99
CA LYS A 46 6.33 9.36 -10.99
C LYS A 46 6.59 9.92 -9.58
N ILE A 47 5.55 10.09 -8.77
CA ILE A 47 5.68 10.53 -7.38
C ILE A 47 6.41 9.45 -6.56
N ILE A 48 6.04 8.18 -6.75
CA ILE A 48 6.67 7.04 -6.06
C ILE A 48 8.16 6.96 -6.38
N PHE A 49 8.53 7.07 -7.66
CA PHE A 49 9.89 6.81 -8.11
C PHE A 49 10.84 7.99 -7.95
N TYR A 50 10.34 9.21 -8.18
CA TYR A 50 11.16 10.40 -8.37
C TYR A 50 10.60 11.66 -7.69
N GLY A 51 9.45 11.56 -7.01
CA GLY A 51 8.84 12.69 -6.31
C GLY A 51 9.60 13.07 -5.05
N ASP A 52 9.14 14.13 -4.39
CA ASP A 52 9.63 14.46 -3.06
C ASP A 52 8.89 13.66 -1.96
N GLU A 53 9.54 13.54 -0.80
CA GLU A 53 8.97 12.80 0.33
C GLU A 53 7.65 13.38 0.81
N GLU A 54 7.48 14.70 0.77
CA GLU A 54 6.28 15.37 1.26
C GLU A 54 5.06 15.02 0.38
N GLN A 55 5.25 14.98 -0.94
CA GLN A 55 4.21 14.51 -1.85
C GLN A 55 3.84 13.05 -1.60
N LEU A 56 4.85 12.20 -1.39
CA LEU A 56 4.61 10.77 -1.13
C LEU A 56 4.00 10.51 0.25
N LYS A 57 4.28 11.36 1.25
CA LYS A 57 3.70 11.29 2.60
C LYS A 57 2.23 11.69 2.68
N LEU A 58 1.71 12.42 1.70
CA LEU A 58 0.27 12.71 1.66
C LEU A 58 -0.51 11.40 1.70
N THR A 59 -1.39 11.23 2.66
CA THR A 59 -2.14 9.98 2.88
C THR A 59 -2.87 9.51 1.62
N SER A 60 -3.39 10.46 0.83
CA SER A 60 -4.03 10.20 -0.46
C SER A 60 -3.08 9.61 -1.51
N ASN A 61 -1.78 9.91 -1.45
CA ASN A 61 -0.77 9.32 -2.31
C ASN A 61 -0.16 8.05 -1.72
N THR A 62 0.16 8.08 -0.41
CA THR A 62 0.81 6.96 0.29
C THR A 62 0.03 5.66 0.16
N GLN A 63 -1.29 5.72 0.36
CA GLN A 63 -2.10 4.50 0.40
C GLN A 63 -2.12 3.75 -0.94
N PRO A 64 -2.50 4.36 -2.07
CA PRO A 64 -2.45 3.67 -3.35
C PRO A 64 -1.01 3.36 -3.80
N ALA A 65 0.00 4.15 -3.37
CA ALA A 65 1.40 3.89 -3.69
C ALA A 65 1.92 2.59 -3.07
N LEU A 66 1.66 2.36 -1.78
CA LEU A 66 2.05 1.13 -1.09
C LEU A 66 1.32 -0.10 -1.65
N MET A 67 0.04 0.05 -1.99
CA MET A 67 -0.72 -0.99 -2.66
C MET A 67 -0.10 -1.33 -4.03
N ALA A 68 0.22 -0.32 -4.85
CA ALA A 68 0.82 -0.52 -6.17
C ALA A 68 2.13 -1.31 -6.10
N VAL A 69 3.05 -0.93 -5.20
CA VAL A 69 4.32 -1.65 -5.02
C VAL A 69 4.09 -3.09 -4.58
N SER A 70 3.21 -3.30 -3.60
CA SER A 70 2.92 -4.64 -3.08
C SER A 70 2.30 -5.55 -4.15
N ILE A 71 1.33 -5.04 -4.92
CA ILE A 71 0.71 -5.81 -6.00
C ILE A 71 1.68 -6.05 -7.16
N ALA A 72 2.56 -5.08 -7.47
CA ALA A 72 3.63 -5.28 -8.45
C ALA A 72 4.54 -6.45 -8.05
N MET A 73 4.93 -6.56 -6.77
CA MET A 73 5.69 -7.70 -6.26
C MET A 73 4.91 -9.02 -6.41
N VAL A 74 3.63 -9.04 -6.05
CA VAL A 74 2.78 -10.23 -6.21
C VAL A 74 2.73 -10.67 -7.68
N LYS A 75 2.51 -9.73 -8.62
CA LYS A 75 2.44 -10.05 -10.05
C LYS A 75 3.78 -10.53 -10.63
N VAL A 76 4.89 -10.01 -10.14
CA VAL A 76 6.22 -10.53 -10.50
C VAL A 76 6.39 -11.95 -9.96
N MET A 77 6.03 -12.22 -8.71
CA MET A 77 6.11 -13.57 -8.13
C MET A 77 5.23 -14.57 -8.90
N GLU A 78 3.99 -14.20 -9.26
CA GLU A 78 3.11 -15.04 -10.09
C GLU A 78 3.79 -15.40 -11.43
N ASN A 79 4.40 -14.40 -12.07
CA ASN A 79 5.07 -14.59 -13.36
C ASN A 79 6.31 -15.48 -13.25
N GLU A 80 7.16 -15.25 -12.26
CA GLU A 80 8.40 -16.02 -12.06
C GLU A 80 8.13 -17.47 -11.63
N LEU A 81 7.10 -17.70 -10.83
CA LEU A 81 6.73 -19.02 -10.35
C LEU A 81 5.82 -19.78 -11.35
N GLY A 82 5.25 -19.10 -12.34
CA GLY A 82 4.27 -19.68 -13.25
C GLY A 82 3.01 -20.19 -12.55
N LYS A 83 2.64 -19.58 -11.40
CA LYS A 83 1.53 -19.97 -10.54
C LYS A 83 0.73 -18.75 -10.10
N LYS A 84 -0.56 -18.93 -9.87
CA LYS A 84 -1.37 -17.89 -9.24
C LYS A 84 -0.95 -17.70 -7.77
N PHE A 85 -1.06 -16.49 -7.25
CA PHE A 85 -0.72 -16.18 -5.86
C PHE A 85 -1.46 -17.08 -4.86
N THR A 86 -2.73 -17.36 -5.13
CA THR A 86 -3.59 -18.24 -4.32
C THR A 86 -3.17 -19.72 -4.32
N GLU A 87 -2.27 -20.14 -5.20
CA GLU A 87 -1.78 -21.53 -5.26
C GLU A 87 -0.60 -21.80 -4.31
N PHE A 88 0.07 -20.72 -3.87
CA PHE A 88 1.22 -20.86 -2.97
C PHE A 88 1.09 -20.03 -1.67
N THR A 89 -0.04 -19.36 -1.47
CA THR A 89 -0.35 -18.67 -0.21
C THR A 89 -1.62 -19.25 0.43
N GLU A 90 -1.62 -19.40 1.75
CA GLU A 90 -2.77 -19.88 2.50
C GLU A 90 -3.50 -18.74 3.23
N ILE A 91 -2.75 -17.73 3.65
CA ILE A 91 -3.27 -16.62 4.43
C ILE A 91 -2.71 -15.31 3.86
N VAL A 92 -3.60 -14.35 3.68
CA VAL A 92 -3.23 -12.96 3.39
C VAL A 92 -3.75 -12.07 4.51
N LEU A 93 -2.90 -11.18 4.99
CA LEU A 93 -3.20 -10.23 6.06
C LEU A 93 -2.76 -8.84 5.63
N GLY A 94 -3.41 -7.81 6.15
CA GLY A 94 -3.04 -6.45 5.86
C GLY A 94 -3.24 -5.53 7.06
N HIS A 95 -2.30 -4.61 7.26
CA HIS A 95 -2.43 -3.56 8.25
C HIS A 95 -3.04 -2.31 7.62
N SER A 96 -4.21 -1.85 8.10
CA SER A 96 -4.87 -0.62 7.62
C SER A 96 -5.14 -0.67 6.11
N LEU A 97 -4.45 0.15 5.28
CA LEU A 97 -4.55 0.08 3.81
C LEU A 97 -4.14 -1.30 3.25
N GLY A 98 -3.31 -2.03 3.97
CA GLY A 98 -2.87 -3.37 3.60
C GLY A 98 -4.01 -4.38 3.50
N GLU A 99 -5.15 -4.14 4.18
CA GLU A 99 -6.36 -4.97 4.02
C GLU A 99 -6.88 -4.89 2.57
N TYR A 100 -6.94 -3.69 1.98
CA TYR A 100 -7.30 -3.51 0.57
C TYR A 100 -6.29 -4.19 -0.35
N THR A 101 -5.00 -4.09 -0.02
CA THR A 101 -3.92 -4.76 -0.75
C THR A 101 -4.08 -6.27 -0.68
N SER A 102 -4.41 -6.84 0.48
CA SER A 102 -4.62 -8.27 0.65
C SER A 102 -5.79 -8.78 -0.21
N LEU A 103 -6.91 -8.06 -0.23
CA LEU A 103 -8.05 -8.38 -1.09
C LEU A 103 -7.69 -8.28 -2.59
N CYS A 104 -6.88 -7.28 -2.96
CA CYS A 104 -6.41 -7.11 -4.33
C CYS A 104 -5.47 -8.25 -4.74
N SER A 105 -4.60 -8.72 -3.85
CA SER A 105 -3.63 -9.77 -4.13
C SER A 105 -4.27 -11.12 -4.50
N ILE A 106 -5.45 -11.40 -3.95
CA ILE A 106 -6.23 -12.61 -4.25
C ILE A 106 -7.35 -12.39 -5.27
N ASN A 107 -7.34 -11.23 -5.96
CA ASN A 107 -8.33 -10.82 -6.97
C ASN A 107 -9.78 -10.72 -6.44
N SER A 108 -10.00 -10.55 -5.13
CA SER A 108 -11.30 -10.19 -4.55
C SER A 108 -11.63 -8.71 -4.79
N LEU A 109 -10.64 -7.90 -5.09
CA LEU A 109 -10.75 -6.51 -5.49
C LEU A 109 -9.81 -6.27 -6.67
N ASP A 110 -10.27 -5.64 -7.75
CA ASP A 110 -9.40 -5.30 -8.88
C ASP A 110 -8.51 -4.09 -8.58
N ILE A 111 -7.41 -3.94 -9.33
CA ILE A 111 -6.41 -2.87 -9.12
C ILE A 111 -7.03 -1.49 -9.25
N SER A 112 -7.91 -1.27 -10.23
CA SER A 112 -8.55 0.02 -10.47
C SER A 112 -9.45 0.42 -9.29
N SER A 113 -10.30 -0.49 -8.85
CA SER A 113 -11.19 -0.29 -7.69
C SER A 113 -10.38 -0.08 -6.40
N ALA A 114 -9.35 -0.89 -6.15
CA ALA A 114 -8.47 -0.74 -4.99
C ALA A 114 -7.80 0.64 -4.96
N SER A 115 -7.26 1.09 -6.11
CA SER A 115 -6.61 2.39 -6.24
C SER A 115 -7.55 3.54 -5.91
N LYS A 116 -8.76 3.52 -6.48
CA LYS A 116 -9.78 4.55 -6.25
C LYS A 116 -10.27 4.57 -4.80
N LEU A 117 -10.54 3.41 -4.22
CA LEU A 117 -10.96 3.30 -2.82
C LEU A 117 -9.89 3.82 -1.87
N LEU A 118 -8.62 3.47 -2.10
CA LEU A 118 -7.51 3.95 -1.29
C LEU A 118 -7.27 5.46 -1.45
N ARG A 119 -7.50 6.02 -2.65
CA ARG A 119 -7.49 7.46 -2.87
C ARG A 119 -8.59 8.15 -2.06
N ILE A 120 -9.84 7.69 -2.19
CA ILE A 120 -10.99 8.23 -1.45
C ILE A 120 -10.76 8.14 0.06
N ARG A 121 -10.25 6.99 0.54
CA ARG A 121 -9.91 6.78 1.94
C ARG A 121 -8.85 7.76 2.42
N GLY A 122 -7.78 7.93 1.65
CA GLY A 122 -6.70 8.86 1.96
C GLY A 122 -7.18 10.30 2.03
N ASP A 123 -7.97 10.74 1.06
CA ASP A 123 -8.57 12.08 1.02
C ASP A 123 -9.51 12.29 2.21
N ALA A 124 -10.35 11.32 2.55
CA ALA A 124 -11.25 11.39 3.70
C ALA A 124 -10.47 11.54 5.01
N MET A 125 -9.40 10.76 5.19
CA MET A 125 -8.55 10.85 6.38
C MET A 125 -7.84 12.21 6.50
N GLN A 126 -7.32 12.77 5.39
CA GLN A 126 -6.70 14.09 5.39
C GLN A 126 -7.72 15.20 5.68
N ASN A 127 -8.93 15.11 5.11
CA ASN A 127 -9.97 16.11 5.29
C ASN A 127 -10.59 16.07 6.70
N ALA A 128 -10.63 14.91 7.35
CA ALA A 128 -11.19 14.76 8.70
C ALA A 128 -10.48 15.63 9.75
N VAL A 129 -9.20 15.95 9.53
CA VAL A 129 -8.35 16.69 10.48
C VAL A 129 -7.84 18.02 9.93
N LYS A 130 -8.37 18.48 8.78
CA LYS A 130 -7.86 19.64 8.05
C LYS A 130 -7.80 20.95 8.85
N ASN A 131 -8.67 21.12 9.86
CA ASN A 131 -8.79 22.34 10.65
C ASN A 131 -8.40 22.12 12.12
N VAL A 132 -7.78 21.01 12.44
CA VAL A 132 -7.40 20.68 13.82
C VAL A 132 -5.94 20.25 13.81
N GLU A 133 -5.13 20.83 14.70
CA GLU A 133 -3.76 20.33 14.88
C GLU A 133 -3.83 18.96 15.54
N THR A 134 -3.49 17.93 14.77
CA THR A 134 -3.51 16.54 15.24
C THR A 134 -2.19 15.87 14.93
N ARG A 135 -1.85 14.86 15.73
CA ARG A 135 -0.72 13.97 15.49
C ARG A 135 -1.18 12.53 15.69
N MET A 136 -0.70 11.64 14.85
CA MET A 136 -0.84 10.21 15.06
C MET A 136 0.54 9.64 15.41
N VAL A 137 0.62 8.99 16.57
CA VAL A 137 1.87 8.43 17.09
C VAL A 137 1.68 6.93 17.28
N ALA A 138 2.62 6.14 16.77
CA ALA A 138 2.71 4.72 17.09
C ALA A 138 3.60 4.56 18.32
N VAL A 139 3.01 4.07 19.41
CA VAL A 139 3.75 3.76 20.64
C VAL A 139 4.16 2.30 20.62
N ILE A 140 5.44 2.03 20.82
CA ILE A 140 6.00 0.67 20.81
C ILE A 140 6.67 0.41 22.15
N GLY A 141 6.32 -0.73 22.76
CA GLY A 141 7.00 -1.22 23.96
C GLY A 141 6.57 -0.58 25.28
N LEU A 142 5.45 0.15 25.30
CA LEU A 142 4.83 0.63 26.55
C LEU A 142 3.54 -0.15 26.85
N GLU A 143 3.28 -0.35 28.13
CA GLU A 143 2.01 -0.89 28.61
C GLU A 143 0.86 0.11 28.34
N LEU A 144 -0.33 -0.43 28.08
CA LEU A 144 -1.50 0.39 27.71
C LEU A 144 -1.87 1.40 28.80
N GLU A 145 -1.78 1.00 30.07
CA GLU A 145 -2.08 1.85 31.23
C GLU A 145 -1.22 3.11 31.27
N ILE A 146 0.08 3.00 30.90
CA ILE A 146 0.99 4.16 30.82
C ILE A 146 0.56 5.09 29.69
N ILE A 147 0.14 4.54 28.54
CA ILE A 147 -0.33 5.32 27.40
C ILE A 147 -1.61 6.08 27.74
N GLU A 148 -2.55 5.41 28.42
CA GLU A 148 -3.81 6.03 28.86
C GLU A 148 -3.57 7.17 29.84
N ASP A 149 -2.62 7.05 30.75
CA ASP A 149 -2.24 8.10 31.70
C ASP A 149 -1.61 9.32 31.01
N LEU A 150 -0.85 9.11 29.93
CA LEU A 150 -0.26 10.21 29.13
C LEU A 150 -1.28 10.97 28.28
N LEU A 151 -2.47 10.41 28.05
CA LEU A 151 -3.54 11.00 27.24
C LEU A 151 -4.58 11.76 28.07
N ARG A 152 -4.50 11.72 29.41
CA ARG A 152 -5.37 12.46 30.34
C ARG A 152 -4.83 13.83 30.68
#